data_ca7486d28683bff5321f32c90d068b62
#
_entry.id   ca7486d28683bff5321f32c90d068b62
#
_cell.length_a   1.000
_cell.length_b   1.000
_cell.length_c   1.000
_cell.angle_alpha   90.00
_cell.angle_beta   90.00
_cell.angle_gamma   90.00
#
_symmetry.space_group_name_H-M   'P 1'
#
loop_
_entity.id
_entity.type
_entity.pdbx_description
1 polymer ?
#
loop_
_entity_poly.entity_id
_entity_poly.type
_entity_poly.pdbx_seq_one_letter_code
_entity_poly.pdbx_strand_id
1 'polypeptide(L)'
;DPYLSSMMVVPYIKGVQENGVAACVKHYALNNQEFNRHTTNVHLSDRALYEIYLPAFKAAVQEGGAWAIMGAYNLYSFSEDTDSGKLYKTQHACHNKRLLQDILRKEWGFDGVVVSDWGGVHDTFQAISNGLDMEFGSWTNGLSAGTRNAYDNYYLAHPYLKLIQEGTVGTKELDEKVSNILRLIFRTSMNPYKPFGSLASPEHGQAGRKIGEEGIVLLQNKDNVLPIDLKKARKIAVIGENAIKMMTVGGGSSSLKVKYEISPLDGLKNRVG
;
A
#
# COMPACT_ATOMS: atom_id res chain seq x y z
N ASP A 1 11.98 -9.56 5.29
CA ASP A 1 12.82 -10.27 4.32
C ASP A 1 12.40 -9.88 2.90
N PRO A 2 13.27 -9.23 2.11
CA PRO A 2 12.94 -8.76 0.77
C PRO A 2 12.58 -9.87 -0.21
N TYR A 3 13.23 -11.02 -0.11
CA TYR A 3 12.97 -12.17 -0.99
C TYR A 3 11.58 -12.76 -0.74
N LEU A 4 11.26 -13.06 0.50
CA LEU A 4 9.93 -13.59 0.86
C LEU A 4 8.82 -12.62 0.45
N SER A 5 8.99 -11.33 0.73
CA SER A 5 8.02 -10.30 0.32
C SER A 5 7.85 -10.25 -1.20
N SER A 6 8.94 -10.38 -1.97
CA SER A 6 8.89 -10.42 -3.43
C SER A 6 8.16 -11.65 -3.94
N MET A 7 8.42 -12.82 -3.36
CA MET A 7 7.76 -14.08 -3.76
C MET A 7 6.27 -14.08 -3.44
N MET A 8 5.84 -13.42 -2.35
CA MET A 8 4.44 -13.39 -1.95
C MET A 8 3.62 -12.33 -2.68
N VAL A 9 4.21 -11.16 -2.99
CA VAL A 9 3.46 -10.05 -3.60
C VAL A 9 3.01 -10.37 -5.03
N VAL A 10 3.81 -11.11 -5.78
CA VAL A 10 3.52 -11.44 -7.18
C VAL A 10 2.22 -12.24 -7.35
N PRO A 11 2.04 -13.41 -6.72
CA PRO A 11 0.77 -14.15 -6.83
C PRO A 11 -0.41 -13.39 -6.21
N TYR A 12 -0.18 -12.60 -5.16
CA TYR A 12 -1.22 -11.78 -4.55
C TYR A 12 -1.77 -10.76 -5.56
N ILE A 13 -0.89 -10.01 -6.23
CA ILE A 13 -1.29 -9.03 -7.26
C ILE A 13 -2.04 -9.72 -8.40
N LYS A 14 -1.50 -10.82 -8.92
CA LYS A 14 -2.14 -11.57 -10.02
C LYS A 14 -3.55 -12.02 -9.62
N GLY A 15 -3.71 -12.65 -8.47
CA GLY A 15 -5.01 -13.09 -7.99
C GLY A 15 -6.04 -11.97 -7.81
N VAL A 16 -5.61 -10.77 -7.34
CA VAL A 16 -6.49 -9.60 -7.26
C VAL A 16 -6.88 -9.12 -8.67
N GLN A 17 -5.91 -8.99 -9.57
CA GLN A 17 -6.13 -8.39 -10.89
C GLN A 17 -6.85 -9.31 -11.88
N GLU A 18 -6.72 -10.62 -11.74
CA GLU A 18 -7.52 -11.61 -12.46
C GLU A 18 -9.02 -11.46 -12.18
N ASN A 19 -9.38 -10.90 -11.04
CA ASN A 19 -10.77 -10.57 -10.69
C ASN A 19 -11.21 -9.17 -11.16
N GLY A 20 -10.45 -8.51 -12.01
CA GLY A 20 -10.79 -7.20 -12.59
C GLY A 20 -10.68 -6.03 -11.61
N VAL A 21 -9.90 -6.18 -10.55
CA VAL A 21 -9.63 -5.15 -9.53
C VAL A 21 -8.16 -4.78 -9.57
N ALA A 22 -7.84 -3.50 -9.55
CA ALA A 22 -6.45 -3.05 -9.49
C ALA A 22 -5.86 -3.32 -8.11
N ALA A 23 -4.76 -4.04 -8.06
CA ALA A 23 -3.94 -4.10 -6.86
C ALA A 23 -3.17 -2.78 -6.71
N CYS A 24 -3.29 -2.14 -5.54
CA CYS A 24 -2.56 -0.93 -5.19
C CYS A 24 -1.48 -1.27 -4.16
N VAL A 25 -0.23 -1.36 -4.63
CA VAL A 25 0.90 -1.75 -3.77
C VAL A 25 1.36 -0.54 -2.96
N LYS A 26 1.57 -0.74 -1.65
CA LYS A 26 1.84 0.38 -0.73
C LYS A 26 2.72 0.02 0.47
N HIS A 27 3.35 0.98 1.11
CA HIS A 27 3.49 2.42 0.71
C HIS A 27 4.87 2.63 0.10
N TYR A 28 4.92 3.16 -1.10
CA TYR A 28 6.14 3.32 -1.90
C TYR A 28 6.76 4.71 -1.65
N ALA A 29 7.90 4.83 -0.98
CA ALA A 29 8.69 3.82 -0.30
C ALA A 29 9.29 4.41 0.98
N LEU A 30 9.85 3.54 1.83
CA LEU A 30 10.68 3.92 2.98
C LEU A 30 9.91 4.43 4.23
N ASN A 31 8.60 4.24 4.33
CA ASN A 31 7.85 4.55 5.55
C ASN A 31 7.97 3.40 6.56
N ASN A 32 9.11 3.34 7.26
CA ASN A 32 9.39 2.28 8.24
C ASN A 32 9.15 2.74 9.68
N GLN A 33 8.73 3.99 9.87
CA GLN A 33 8.47 4.59 11.18
C GLN A 33 7.14 5.35 11.12
N GLU A 34 6.18 4.95 11.95
CA GLU A 34 4.88 5.62 12.02
C GLU A 34 4.92 6.91 12.85
N PHE A 35 5.77 6.97 13.88
CA PHE A 35 5.94 8.19 14.67
C PHE A 35 6.54 9.30 13.80
N ASN A 36 5.86 10.44 13.75
CA ASN A 36 6.22 11.60 12.91
C ASN A 36 6.42 11.27 11.42
N ARG A 37 5.71 10.29 10.88
CA ARG A 37 5.86 9.80 9.49
C ARG A 37 5.77 10.89 8.42
N HIS A 38 5.00 11.96 8.64
CA HIS A 38 4.88 13.09 7.70
C HIS A 38 6.10 14.02 7.66
N THR A 39 6.98 13.94 8.64
CA THR A 39 8.15 14.83 8.78
C THR A 39 9.47 14.06 8.90
N THR A 40 9.39 12.74 9.02
CA THR A 40 10.58 11.89 9.07
C THR A 40 11.30 11.92 7.73
N ASN A 41 12.57 12.35 7.74
CA ASN A 41 13.42 12.35 6.56
C ASN A 41 14.34 11.13 6.57
N VAL A 42 14.21 10.28 5.55
CA VAL A 42 14.97 9.04 5.42
C VAL A 42 16.25 9.28 4.64
N HIS A 43 17.35 8.83 5.21
CA HIS A 43 18.67 8.80 4.58
C HIS A 43 19.17 7.36 4.54
N LEU A 44 19.54 6.88 3.36
CA LEU A 44 20.10 5.56 3.20
C LEU A 44 21.02 5.50 1.98
N SER A 45 21.90 4.50 1.93
CA SER A 45 22.72 4.23 0.76
C SER A 45 21.89 3.62 -0.36
N ASP A 46 22.33 3.77 -1.61
CA ASP A 46 21.71 3.11 -2.76
C ASP A 46 21.72 1.59 -2.60
N ARG A 47 22.77 1.02 -2.00
CA ARG A 47 22.81 -0.39 -1.69
C ARG A 47 21.63 -0.82 -0.81
N ALA A 48 21.37 -0.11 0.30
CA ALA A 48 20.24 -0.41 1.17
C ALA A 48 18.90 -0.23 0.43
N LEU A 49 18.77 0.84 -0.36
CA LEU A 49 17.58 1.10 -1.16
C LEU A 49 17.27 -0.08 -2.09
N TYR A 50 18.23 -0.50 -2.92
CA TYR A 50 18.03 -1.50 -3.96
C TYR A 50 18.06 -2.95 -3.45
N GLU A 51 18.76 -3.24 -2.36
CA GLU A 51 18.87 -4.61 -1.85
C GLU A 51 17.81 -4.95 -0.79
N ILE A 52 17.26 -3.93 -0.09
CA ILE A 52 16.35 -4.17 1.04
C ILE A 52 14.94 -3.60 0.78
N TYR A 53 14.83 -2.32 0.39
CA TYR A 53 13.55 -1.62 0.36
C TYR A 53 12.79 -1.72 -0.94
N LEU A 54 13.48 -1.80 -2.06
CA LEU A 54 12.85 -1.82 -3.38
C LEU A 54 12.53 -3.20 -3.97
N PRO A 55 13.17 -4.32 -3.59
CA PRO A 55 12.97 -5.59 -4.29
C PRO A 55 11.52 -6.04 -4.39
N ALA A 56 10.75 -5.96 -3.31
CA ALA A 56 9.34 -6.35 -3.31
C ALA A 56 8.49 -5.44 -4.21
N PHE A 57 8.76 -4.14 -4.26
CA PHE A 57 8.08 -3.22 -5.18
C PHE A 57 8.47 -3.49 -6.63
N LYS A 58 9.74 -3.79 -6.89
CA LYS A 58 10.20 -4.17 -8.23
C LYS A 58 9.50 -5.43 -8.72
N ALA A 59 9.47 -6.48 -7.89
CA ALA A 59 8.74 -7.71 -8.19
C ALA A 59 7.24 -7.47 -8.41
N ALA A 60 6.63 -6.61 -7.59
CA ALA A 60 5.23 -6.22 -7.74
C ALA A 60 4.94 -5.58 -9.12
N VAL A 61 5.85 -4.74 -9.60
CA VAL A 61 5.71 -4.05 -10.90
C VAL A 61 6.06 -4.98 -12.05
N GLN A 62 7.26 -5.57 -12.03
CA GLN A 62 7.81 -6.27 -13.22
C GLN A 62 7.29 -7.70 -13.37
N GLU A 63 7.04 -8.39 -12.28
CA GLU A 63 6.56 -9.78 -12.28
C GLU A 63 5.08 -9.90 -11.94
N GLY A 64 4.60 -9.11 -10.98
CA GLY A 64 3.20 -9.05 -10.58
C GLY A 64 2.33 -8.25 -11.55
N GLY A 65 2.91 -7.31 -12.29
CA GLY A 65 2.20 -6.43 -13.21
C GLY A 65 1.20 -5.52 -12.52
N ALA A 66 1.55 -4.97 -11.35
CA ALA A 66 0.67 -4.09 -10.58
C ALA A 66 0.14 -2.90 -11.39
N TRP A 67 -1.14 -2.57 -11.24
CA TRP A 67 -1.79 -1.46 -11.97
C TRP A 67 -1.84 -0.17 -11.18
N ALA A 68 -1.59 -0.21 -9.89
CA ALA A 68 -1.55 0.98 -9.05
C ALA A 68 -0.47 0.87 -7.97
N ILE A 69 0.08 2.02 -7.59
CA ILE A 69 1.02 2.16 -6.47
C ILE A 69 0.61 3.38 -5.66
N MET A 70 0.65 3.26 -4.33
CA MET A 70 0.44 4.38 -3.42
C MET A 70 1.77 4.85 -2.84
N GLY A 71 2.04 6.16 -2.94
CA GLY A 71 3.22 6.78 -2.33
C GLY A 71 3.19 6.75 -0.81
N ALA A 72 4.35 6.91 -0.18
CA ALA A 72 4.50 6.95 1.26
C ALA A 72 4.56 8.40 1.79
N TYR A 73 4.36 8.58 3.11
CA TYR A 73 4.33 9.91 3.72
C TYR A 73 5.68 10.54 3.95
N ASN A 74 6.71 9.74 4.20
CA ASN A 74 8.02 10.20 4.62
C ASN A 74 8.72 11.07 3.56
N LEU A 75 9.63 11.90 4.04
CA LEU A 75 10.63 12.55 3.21
C LEU A 75 11.73 11.53 2.87
N TYR A 76 12.33 11.69 1.71
CA TYR A 76 13.51 10.95 1.29
C TYR A 76 14.52 11.90 0.69
N SER A 77 15.73 11.89 1.24
CA SER A 77 16.88 12.64 0.73
C SER A 77 17.73 11.78 -0.18
N PHE A 78 17.94 12.24 -1.41
CA PHE A 78 18.73 11.55 -2.43
C PHE A 78 19.73 12.50 -3.08
N SER A 79 20.83 11.96 -3.60
CA SER A 79 21.79 12.73 -4.40
C SER A 79 21.34 12.75 -5.85
N GLU A 80 21.37 13.91 -6.48
CA GLU A 80 21.15 14.04 -7.93
C GLU A 80 22.43 13.82 -8.75
N ASP A 81 23.59 14.01 -8.11
CA ASP A 81 24.89 13.86 -8.75
C ASP A 81 25.77 12.88 -7.95
N THR A 82 26.09 11.76 -8.57
CA THR A 82 26.94 10.72 -7.97
C THR A 82 28.43 11.03 -8.09
N ASP A 83 28.82 11.98 -8.98
CA ASP A 83 30.24 12.18 -9.33
C ASP A 83 30.89 13.44 -8.72
N SER A 84 30.14 14.42 -8.26
CA SER A 84 30.73 15.70 -7.80
C SER A 84 30.22 16.26 -6.50
N GLY A 85 29.95 15.44 -5.50
CA GLY A 85 29.74 15.95 -4.16
C GLY A 85 28.42 16.69 -3.90
N LYS A 86 27.39 15.92 -3.60
CA LYS A 86 26.40 16.19 -2.57
C LYS A 86 25.47 17.40 -2.71
N LEU A 87 24.76 17.51 -3.79
CA LEU A 87 23.46 18.18 -3.76
C LEU A 87 22.40 17.14 -3.38
N TYR A 88 22.02 17.10 -2.09
CA TYR A 88 20.89 16.28 -1.64
C TYR A 88 19.60 17.04 -1.90
N LYS A 89 18.68 16.44 -2.63
CA LYS A 89 17.30 16.88 -2.67
C LYS A 89 16.48 16.08 -1.67
N THR A 90 15.65 16.78 -0.93
CA THR A 90 14.69 16.18 0.00
C THR A 90 13.29 16.40 -0.54
N GLN A 91 12.55 15.32 -0.77
CA GLN A 91 11.18 15.38 -1.27
C GLN A 91 10.34 14.32 -0.57
N HIS A 92 9.04 14.59 -0.39
CA HIS A 92 8.11 13.58 0.10
C HIS A 92 7.98 12.43 -0.90
N ALA A 93 7.92 11.20 -0.42
CA ALA A 93 7.88 10.01 -1.27
C ALA A 93 6.71 10.03 -2.28
N CYS A 94 5.56 10.61 -1.91
CA CYS A 94 4.41 10.77 -2.82
C CYS A 94 4.69 11.59 -4.08
N HIS A 95 5.73 12.42 -4.08
CA HIS A 95 6.14 13.21 -5.25
C HIS A 95 7.68 13.32 -5.37
N ASN A 96 8.36 12.27 -4.96
CA ASN A 96 9.81 12.18 -5.05
C ASN A 96 10.26 11.82 -6.46
N LYS A 97 11.09 12.67 -7.09
CA LYS A 97 11.55 12.48 -8.45
C LYS A 97 12.28 11.15 -8.65
N ARG A 98 13.25 10.83 -7.75
CA ARG A 98 14.03 9.60 -7.87
C ARG A 98 13.16 8.36 -7.77
N LEU A 99 12.24 8.31 -6.79
CA LEU A 99 11.37 7.17 -6.60
C LEU A 99 10.39 7.00 -7.77
N LEU A 100 9.67 8.05 -8.14
CA LEU A 100 8.57 7.95 -9.09
C LEU A 100 9.02 8.00 -10.55
N GLN A 101 9.89 8.97 -10.91
CA GLN A 101 10.31 9.12 -12.31
C GLN A 101 11.48 8.20 -12.65
N ASP A 102 12.56 8.26 -11.87
CA ASP A 102 13.79 7.62 -12.29
C ASP A 102 13.73 6.11 -12.07
N ILE A 103 13.26 5.64 -10.90
CA ILE A 103 13.17 4.22 -10.59
C ILE A 103 11.88 3.61 -11.13
N LEU A 104 10.71 4.10 -10.65
CA LEU A 104 9.43 3.44 -10.95
C LEU A 104 9.08 3.49 -12.43
N ARG A 105 9.10 4.70 -13.06
CA ARG A 105 8.70 4.88 -14.45
C ARG A 105 9.79 4.47 -15.43
N LYS A 106 11.02 5.00 -15.29
CA LYS A 106 12.07 4.79 -16.28
C LYS A 106 12.78 3.45 -16.15
N GLU A 107 13.21 3.10 -14.94
CA GLU A 107 13.98 1.86 -14.74
C GLU A 107 13.07 0.63 -14.78
N TRP A 108 11.90 0.67 -14.12
CA TRP A 108 11.01 -0.50 -14.05
C TRP A 108 9.92 -0.54 -15.10
N GLY A 109 9.68 0.55 -15.81
CA GLY A 109 8.68 0.63 -16.87
C GLY A 109 7.24 0.60 -16.38
N PHE A 110 6.97 1.10 -15.16
CA PHE A 110 5.62 1.13 -14.60
C PHE A 110 4.68 2.00 -15.41
N ASP A 111 3.60 1.45 -15.93
CA ASP A 111 2.59 2.11 -16.76
C ASP A 111 1.24 2.31 -16.04
N GLY A 112 1.18 1.94 -14.77
CA GLY A 112 0.00 2.08 -13.93
C GLY A 112 -0.15 3.47 -13.30
N VAL A 113 -1.09 3.60 -12.37
CA VAL A 113 -1.41 4.85 -11.66
C VAL A 113 -0.62 4.96 -10.37
N VAL A 114 -0.01 6.11 -10.12
CA VAL A 114 0.56 6.48 -8.82
C VAL A 114 -0.45 7.35 -8.09
N VAL A 115 -0.89 6.89 -6.92
CA VAL A 115 -1.79 7.65 -6.05
C VAL A 115 -1.03 8.14 -4.81
N SER A 116 -1.40 9.29 -4.25
CA SER A 116 -0.89 9.70 -2.96
C SER A 116 -1.56 8.92 -1.83
N ASP A 117 -0.89 8.81 -0.70
CA ASP A 117 -1.59 8.57 0.55
C ASP A 117 -2.34 9.85 0.98
N TRP A 118 -3.32 9.74 1.90
CA TRP A 118 -4.18 10.86 2.31
C TRP A 118 -3.37 11.97 3.00
N GLY A 119 -3.30 13.13 2.35
CA GLY A 119 -2.51 14.26 2.82
C GLY A 119 -0.99 14.11 2.58
N GLY A 120 -0.58 13.20 1.70
CA GLY A 120 0.83 12.95 1.39
C GLY A 120 1.45 13.91 0.37
N VAL A 121 0.66 14.79 -0.26
CA VAL A 121 1.15 15.78 -1.22
C VAL A 121 1.42 17.11 -0.51
N HIS A 122 2.55 17.73 -0.82
CA HIS A 122 3.01 18.96 -0.16
C HIS A 122 3.55 20.03 -1.13
N ASP A 123 3.60 19.74 -2.43
CA ASP A 123 4.13 20.64 -3.43
C ASP A 123 3.50 20.37 -4.81
N THR A 124 2.82 21.38 -5.37
CA THR A 124 2.14 21.28 -6.67
C THR A 124 3.10 20.98 -7.80
N PHE A 125 4.21 21.72 -7.90
CA PHE A 125 5.14 21.57 -9.00
C PHE A 125 5.81 20.20 -9.01
N GLN A 126 6.25 19.71 -7.84
CA GLN A 126 6.82 18.37 -7.70
C GLN A 126 5.79 17.28 -8.02
N ALA A 127 4.55 17.42 -7.54
CA ALA A 127 3.47 16.47 -7.84
C ALA A 127 3.17 16.40 -9.35
N ILE A 128 3.20 17.55 -10.04
CA ILE A 128 3.04 17.62 -11.49
C ILE A 128 4.19 16.89 -12.19
N SER A 129 5.42 17.32 -11.91
CA SER A 129 6.61 16.99 -12.71
C SER A 129 7.18 15.61 -12.38
N ASN A 130 6.96 15.09 -11.18
CA ASN A 130 7.61 13.89 -10.68
C ASN A 130 6.76 12.61 -10.81
N GLY A 131 5.56 12.67 -11.44
CA GLY A 131 4.84 11.47 -11.85
C GLY A 131 3.79 10.94 -10.87
N LEU A 132 3.31 11.77 -9.95
CA LEU A 132 2.08 11.49 -9.19
C LEU A 132 0.88 11.68 -10.12
N ASP A 133 -0.03 10.71 -10.21
CA ASP A 133 -1.20 10.80 -11.09
C ASP A 133 -2.46 11.26 -10.38
N MET A 134 -2.68 10.84 -9.13
CA MET A 134 -3.88 11.15 -8.35
C MET A 134 -3.52 11.55 -6.92
N GLU A 135 -4.20 12.57 -6.43
CA GLU A 135 -4.04 13.09 -5.07
C GLU A 135 -5.28 12.80 -4.23
N PHE A 136 -5.06 12.31 -3.00
CA PHE A 136 -6.11 12.02 -2.04
C PHE A 136 -5.91 12.76 -0.73
N GLY A 137 -7.00 13.31 -0.17
CA GLY A 137 -7.11 13.77 1.20
C GLY A 137 -6.18 14.90 1.62
N SER A 138 -5.67 15.71 0.69
CA SER A 138 -4.71 16.76 1.02
C SER A 138 -5.31 17.89 1.85
N TRP A 139 -4.47 18.46 2.71
CA TRP A 139 -4.79 19.54 3.62
C TRP A 139 -4.13 20.83 3.15
N THR A 140 -4.69 21.48 2.13
CA THR A 140 -4.15 22.70 1.58
C THR A 140 -4.93 23.93 2.04
N ASN A 141 -4.24 25.07 2.15
CA ASN A 141 -4.87 26.38 2.42
C ASN A 141 -5.83 26.41 3.62
N GLY A 142 -5.49 25.68 4.68
CA GLY A 142 -6.33 25.64 5.89
C GLY A 142 -7.57 24.78 5.78
N LEU A 143 -7.67 23.91 4.77
CA LEU A 143 -8.75 22.96 4.63
C LEU A 143 -8.80 22.00 5.81
N SER A 144 -10.00 21.69 6.25
CA SER A 144 -10.28 20.68 7.26
C SER A 144 -11.24 19.63 6.72
N ALA A 145 -11.29 18.46 7.36
CA ALA A 145 -12.23 17.41 6.99
C ALA A 145 -13.67 17.93 6.99
N GLY A 146 -14.42 17.63 5.93
CA GLY A 146 -15.82 18.06 5.79
C GLY A 146 -16.02 19.43 5.14
N THR A 147 -14.97 20.13 4.72
CA THR A 147 -15.10 21.38 3.97
C THR A 147 -15.64 21.12 2.57
N ARG A 148 -16.68 21.84 2.14
CA ARG A 148 -17.37 21.59 0.85
C ARG A 148 -16.48 21.73 -0.38
N ASN A 149 -15.51 22.63 -0.37
CA ASN A 149 -14.62 22.90 -1.51
C ASN A 149 -13.22 22.34 -1.27
N ALA A 150 -13.09 21.26 -0.48
CA ALA A 150 -11.80 20.65 -0.16
C ALA A 150 -11.01 20.23 -1.42
N TYR A 151 -11.70 19.64 -2.40
CA TYR A 151 -11.08 19.13 -3.62
C TYR A 151 -10.50 20.21 -4.52
N ASP A 152 -11.17 21.36 -4.62
CA ASP A 152 -10.74 22.46 -5.50
C ASP A 152 -9.35 23.00 -5.13
N ASN A 153 -8.98 22.90 -3.86
CA ASN A 153 -7.73 23.42 -3.33
C ASN A 153 -6.63 22.35 -3.18
N TYR A 154 -6.85 21.13 -3.65
CA TYR A 154 -5.79 20.13 -3.70
C TYR A 154 -4.66 20.59 -4.63
N TYR A 155 -3.45 20.11 -4.39
CA TYR A 155 -2.25 20.48 -5.13
C TYR A 155 -2.38 20.20 -6.64
N LEU A 156 -3.07 19.11 -7.02
CA LEU A 156 -3.34 18.74 -8.41
C LEU A 156 -4.70 19.24 -8.94
N ALA A 157 -5.38 20.16 -8.23
CA ALA A 157 -6.63 20.79 -8.65
C ALA A 157 -6.41 22.26 -9.10
N HIS A 158 -7.07 23.24 -8.46
CA HIS A 158 -6.93 24.65 -8.84
C HIS A 158 -5.50 25.19 -8.83
N PRO A 159 -4.61 24.82 -7.89
CA PRO A 159 -3.22 25.21 -7.96
C PRO A 159 -2.53 24.77 -9.26
N TYR A 160 -2.80 23.55 -9.74
CA TYR A 160 -2.27 23.06 -11.01
C TYR A 160 -2.89 23.83 -12.20
N LEU A 161 -4.22 23.98 -12.21
CA LEU A 161 -4.93 24.73 -13.26
C LEU A 161 -4.36 26.16 -13.39
N LYS A 162 -4.09 26.82 -12.28
CA LYS A 162 -3.49 28.16 -12.25
C LYS A 162 -2.11 28.18 -12.94
N LEU A 163 -1.24 27.22 -12.65
CA LEU A 163 0.08 27.13 -13.29
C LEU A 163 -0.01 26.92 -14.81
N ILE A 164 -1.00 26.15 -15.29
CA ILE A 164 -1.27 26.00 -16.73
C ILE A 164 -1.75 27.33 -17.33
N GLN A 165 -2.71 28.01 -16.69
CA GLN A 165 -3.24 29.29 -17.18
C GLN A 165 -2.19 30.40 -17.22
N GLU A 166 -1.25 30.40 -16.29
CA GLU A 166 -0.11 31.33 -16.24
C GLU A 166 1.01 30.96 -17.23
N GLY A 167 0.91 29.82 -17.92
CA GLY A 167 1.94 29.30 -18.82
C GLY A 167 3.22 28.83 -18.13
N THR A 168 3.18 28.64 -16.80
CA THR A 168 4.32 28.14 -16.01
C THR A 168 4.60 26.67 -16.27
N VAL A 169 3.54 25.88 -16.51
CA VAL A 169 3.60 24.47 -16.90
C VAL A 169 2.71 24.24 -18.12
N GLY A 170 3.07 23.24 -18.93
CA GLY A 170 2.26 22.82 -20.07
C GLY A 170 1.20 21.79 -19.68
N THR A 171 0.51 21.24 -20.69
CA THR A 171 -0.51 20.19 -20.50
C THR A 171 0.05 18.77 -20.64
N LYS A 172 1.31 18.61 -21.03
CA LYS A 172 1.92 17.30 -21.29
C LYS A 172 1.81 16.36 -20.07
N GLU A 173 2.17 16.86 -18.89
CA GLU A 173 2.12 16.09 -17.66
C GLU A 173 0.68 15.79 -17.26
N LEU A 174 -0.29 16.65 -17.57
CA LEU A 174 -1.71 16.40 -17.39
C LEU A 174 -2.19 15.27 -18.30
N ASP A 175 -1.83 15.31 -19.58
CA ASP A 175 -2.20 14.27 -20.56
C ASP A 175 -1.61 12.91 -20.18
N GLU A 176 -0.39 12.85 -19.65
CA GLU A 176 0.22 11.63 -19.12
C GLU A 176 -0.57 11.06 -17.94
N LYS A 177 -0.96 11.90 -16.97
CA LYS A 177 -1.77 11.49 -15.81
C LYS A 177 -3.14 10.98 -16.24
N VAL A 178 -3.81 11.71 -17.11
CA VAL A 178 -5.11 11.31 -17.67
C VAL A 178 -4.99 9.98 -18.41
N SER A 179 -3.95 9.79 -19.20
CA SER A 179 -3.70 8.53 -19.92
C SER A 179 -3.51 7.34 -18.97
N ASN A 180 -2.78 7.52 -17.88
CA ASN A 180 -2.58 6.49 -16.85
C ASN A 180 -3.90 6.14 -16.16
N ILE A 181 -4.69 7.15 -15.79
CA ILE A 181 -6.00 6.96 -15.16
C ILE A 181 -6.98 6.27 -16.11
N LEU A 182 -7.06 6.69 -17.37
CA LEU A 182 -7.92 6.05 -18.38
C LEU A 182 -7.52 4.59 -18.59
N ARG A 183 -6.23 4.30 -18.67
CA ARG A 183 -5.73 2.92 -18.78
C ARG A 183 -6.20 2.07 -17.60
N LEU A 184 -6.15 2.59 -16.38
CA LEU A 184 -6.67 1.91 -15.19
C LEU A 184 -8.18 1.66 -15.30
N ILE A 185 -8.96 2.65 -15.74
CA ILE A 185 -10.41 2.55 -15.93
C ILE A 185 -10.74 1.46 -16.97
N PHE A 186 -10.03 1.44 -18.11
CA PHE A 186 -10.21 0.40 -19.13
C PHE A 186 -9.82 -0.99 -18.66
N ARG A 187 -8.79 -1.11 -17.82
CA ARG A 187 -8.39 -2.40 -17.21
C ARG A 187 -9.40 -2.91 -16.17
N THR A 188 -10.16 -2.03 -15.54
CA THR A 188 -11.03 -2.35 -14.39
C THR A 188 -12.52 -2.14 -14.72
N SER A 189 -13.08 -0.97 -14.45
CA SER A 189 -14.52 -0.73 -14.49
C SER A 189 -15.11 -0.83 -15.89
N MET A 190 -14.35 -0.51 -16.93
CA MET A 190 -14.77 -0.63 -18.33
C MET A 190 -14.34 -1.94 -18.99
N ASN A 191 -13.74 -2.87 -18.26
CA ASN A 191 -13.42 -4.19 -18.79
C ASN A 191 -14.70 -5.06 -18.84
N PRO A 192 -15.24 -5.39 -20.02
CA PRO A 192 -16.48 -6.16 -20.14
C PRO A 192 -16.31 -7.64 -19.75
N TYR A 193 -15.06 -8.11 -19.68
CA TYR A 193 -14.72 -9.50 -19.41
C TYR A 193 -14.30 -9.75 -17.95
N LYS A 194 -14.35 -8.72 -17.08
CA LYS A 194 -14.00 -8.91 -15.68
C LYS A 194 -15.01 -9.82 -15.00
N PRO A 195 -14.57 -10.78 -14.17
CA PRO A 195 -15.48 -11.61 -13.41
C PRO A 195 -16.23 -10.81 -12.34
N PHE A 196 -17.43 -11.26 -12.01
CA PHE A 196 -18.12 -10.79 -10.81
C PHE A 196 -17.58 -11.56 -9.61
N GLY A 197 -17.04 -10.83 -8.63
CA GLY A 197 -16.64 -11.40 -7.36
C GLY A 197 -17.83 -11.71 -6.44
N SER A 198 -17.58 -12.45 -5.40
CA SER A 198 -18.51 -12.64 -4.29
C SER A 198 -18.03 -11.89 -3.05
N LEU A 199 -18.96 -11.49 -2.18
CA LEU A 199 -18.64 -10.79 -0.94
C LEU A 199 -18.83 -11.76 0.24
N ALA A 200 -17.75 -11.94 1.03
CA ALA A 200 -17.76 -12.73 2.27
C ALA A 200 -18.42 -14.10 2.12
N SER A 201 -18.07 -14.84 1.06
CA SER A 201 -18.58 -16.19 0.82
C SER A 201 -17.99 -17.21 1.81
N PRO A 202 -18.60 -18.40 1.97
CA PRO A 202 -18.03 -19.48 2.79
C PRO A 202 -16.61 -19.88 2.34
N GLU A 203 -16.36 -19.88 1.03
CA GLU A 203 -15.05 -20.20 0.45
C GLU A 203 -13.98 -19.18 0.87
N HIS A 204 -14.32 -17.88 0.94
CA HIS A 204 -13.43 -16.85 1.47
C HIS A 204 -13.07 -17.11 2.94
N GLY A 205 -14.05 -17.56 3.74
CA GLY A 205 -13.81 -17.96 5.14
C GLY A 205 -12.86 -19.16 5.25
N GLN A 206 -13.03 -20.16 4.40
CA GLN A 206 -12.14 -21.33 4.34
C GLN A 206 -10.72 -20.95 3.88
N ALA A 207 -10.61 -20.12 2.84
CA ALA A 207 -9.31 -19.62 2.37
C ALA A 207 -8.59 -18.83 3.45
N GLY A 208 -9.29 -17.89 4.14
CA GLY A 208 -8.73 -17.11 5.25
C GLY A 208 -8.26 -18.00 6.40
N ARG A 209 -9.03 -19.02 6.75
CA ARG A 209 -8.63 -20.02 7.75
C ARG A 209 -7.38 -20.78 7.35
N LYS A 210 -7.30 -21.27 6.11
CA LYS A 210 -6.14 -22.00 5.60
C LYS A 210 -4.87 -21.12 5.61
N ILE A 211 -4.98 -19.86 5.17
CA ILE A 211 -3.87 -18.90 5.23
C ILE A 211 -3.41 -18.71 6.68
N GLY A 212 -4.34 -18.55 7.62
CA GLY A 212 -4.03 -18.42 9.03
C GLY A 212 -3.32 -19.65 9.59
N GLU A 213 -3.81 -20.87 9.28
CA GLU A 213 -3.20 -22.13 9.72
C GLU A 213 -1.77 -22.29 9.17
N GLU A 214 -1.52 -21.95 7.91
CA GLU A 214 -0.20 -22.03 7.28
C GLU A 214 0.76 -20.91 7.75
N GLY A 215 0.22 -19.77 8.21
CA GLY A 215 1.00 -18.66 8.73
C GLY A 215 1.49 -18.82 10.18
N ILE A 216 0.94 -19.79 10.92
CA ILE A 216 1.31 -20.03 12.33
C ILE A 216 2.65 -20.75 12.41
N VAL A 217 3.61 -20.17 13.12
CA VAL A 217 4.94 -20.74 13.34
C VAL A 217 5.07 -21.21 14.78
N LEU A 218 5.32 -22.51 14.98
CA LEU A 218 5.58 -23.08 16.30
C LEU A 218 7.04 -22.87 16.69
N LEU A 219 7.31 -21.86 17.50
CA LEU A 219 8.67 -21.49 17.90
C LEU A 219 9.29 -22.47 18.91
N GLN A 220 8.47 -23.09 19.75
CA GLN A 220 8.91 -24.04 20.78
C GLN A 220 7.79 -25.02 21.11
N ASN A 221 8.12 -26.28 21.28
CA ASN A 221 7.21 -27.31 21.76
C ASN A 221 7.94 -28.23 22.76
N LYS A 222 8.16 -27.71 23.97
CA LYS A 222 8.82 -28.45 25.04
C LYS A 222 7.94 -29.63 25.45
N ASP A 223 8.53 -30.79 25.64
CA ASP A 223 7.90 -32.04 26.05
C ASP A 223 6.75 -32.48 25.10
N ASN A 224 6.74 -32.02 23.87
CA ASN A 224 5.71 -32.33 22.85
C ASN A 224 4.28 -32.12 23.36
N VAL A 225 4.04 -31.01 24.06
CA VAL A 225 2.70 -30.65 24.60
C VAL A 225 1.70 -30.41 23.47
N LEU A 226 2.14 -29.95 22.32
CA LEU A 226 1.32 -29.77 21.14
C LEU A 226 1.60 -30.88 20.10
N PRO A 227 0.58 -31.34 19.37
CA PRO A 227 -0.84 -31.00 19.49
C PRO A 227 -1.45 -31.55 20.78
N ILE A 228 -2.43 -30.81 21.33
CA ILE A 228 -3.15 -31.25 22.54
C ILE A 228 -3.91 -32.53 22.22
N ASP A 229 -3.63 -33.59 22.99
CA ASP A 229 -4.39 -34.85 22.91
C ASP A 229 -5.76 -34.69 23.59
N LEU A 230 -6.80 -34.46 22.80
CA LEU A 230 -8.15 -34.23 23.29
C LEU A 230 -8.75 -35.45 24.03
N LYS A 231 -8.18 -36.64 23.85
CA LYS A 231 -8.61 -37.85 24.59
C LYS A 231 -8.10 -37.82 26.04
N LYS A 232 -6.98 -37.15 26.29
CA LYS A 232 -6.34 -37.02 27.60
C LYS A 232 -6.68 -35.71 28.30
N ALA A 233 -6.76 -34.61 27.53
CA ALA A 233 -7.05 -33.30 28.09
C ALA A 233 -8.55 -33.17 28.42
N ARG A 234 -8.88 -33.27 29.70
CA ARG A 234 -10.25 -33.09 30.19
C ARG A 234 -10.65 -31.66 30.47
N LYS A 235 -9.70 -30.78 30.65
CA LYS A 235 -9.90 -29.35 30.92
C LYS A 235 -8.80 -28.54 30.24
N ILE A 236 -9.21 -27.49 29.56
CA ILE A 236 -8.30 -26.50 28.95
C ILE A 236 -8.59 -25.15 29.61
N ALA A 237 -7.60 -24.55 30.25
CA ALA A 237 -7.69 -23.18 30.76
C ALA A 237 -7.23 -22.19 29.69
N VAL A 238 -8.08 -21.25 29.37
CA VAL A 238 -7.76 -20.13 28.44
C VAL A 238 -7.68 -18.86 29.26
N ILE A 239 -6.52 -18.23 29.29
CA ILE A 239 -6.21 -17.12 30.21
C ILE A 239 -5.80 -15.89 29.40
N GLY A 240 -6.30 -14.73 29.80
CA GLY A 240 -6.00 -13.42 29.21
C GLY A 240 -7.17 -12.83 28.46
N GLU A 241 -7.23 -11.50 28.37
CA GLU A 241 -8.33 -10.78 27.73
C GLU A 241 -8.49 -11.12 26.22
N ASN A 242 -7.38 -11.41 25.54
CA ASN A 242 -7.39 -11.77 24.14
C ASN A 242 -8.08 -13.12 23.86
N ALA A 243 -8.36 -13.91 24.90
CA ALA A 243 -9.12 -15.15 24.76
C ALA A 243 -10.52 -14.92 24.17
N ILE A 244 -11.13 -13.80 24.51
CA ILE A 244 -12.52 -13.44 24.12
C ILE A 244 -12.57 -12.19 23.22
N LYS A 245 -11.45 -11.53 23.00
CA LYS A 245 -11.41 -10.28 22.25
C LYS A 245 -11.50 -10.56 20.76
N MET A 246 -12.43 -9.89 20.11
CA MET A 246 -12.55 -9.86 18.65
C MET A 246 -11.56 -8.85 18.10
N MET A 247 -10.66 -9.28 17.24
CA MET A 247 -9.55 -8.46 16.73
C MET A 247 -9.30 -8.66 15.23
N THR A 248 -10.36 -8.72 14.45
CA THR A 248 -10.26 -8.90 12.99
C THR A 248 -9.60 -7.70 12.31
N VAL A 249 -9.67 -6.52 12.93
CA VAL A 249 -9.11 -5.28 12.39
C VAL A 249 -8.29 -4.54 13.44
N GLY A 250 -7.23 -3.88 12.97
CA GLY A 250 -6.35 -3.06 13.82
C GLY A 250 -6.85 -1.63 14.09
N GLY A 251 -7.98 -1.24 13.49
CA GLY A 251 -8.49 0.13 13.59
C GLY A 251 -7.98 1.08 12.50
N GLY A 252 -8.33 2.37 12.58
CA GLY A 252 -7.97 3.39 11.61
C GLY A 252 -8.45 3.07 10.18
N SER A 253 -7.64 3.32 9.18
CA SER A 253 -7.97 3.05 7.77
C SER A 253 -8.14 1.56 7.43
N SER A 254 -7.71 0.65 8.30
CA SER A 254 -7.90 -0.80 8.15
C SER A 254 -9.19 -1.32 8.79
N SER A 255 -10.04 -0.44 9.33
CA SER A 255 -11.32 -0.83 9.94
C SER A 255 -12.30 -1.34 8.89
N LEU A 256 -12.63 -2.62 8.97
CA LEU A 256 -13.57 -3.30 8.08
C LEU A 256 -14.81 -3.75 8.85
N LYS A 257 -15.96 -3.76 8.19
CA LYS A 257 -17.15 -4.44 8.68
C LYS A 257 -17.10 -5.90 8.27
N VAL A 258 -16.72 -6.77 9.19
CA VAL A 258 -16.66 -8.20 8.93
C VAL A 258 -18.03 -8.84 9.09
N LYS A 259 -18.28 -9.94 8.39
CA LYS A 259 -19.54 -10.68 8.48
C LYS A 259 -19.69 -11.43 9.80
N TYR A 260 -18.59 -11.93 10.33
CA TYR A 260 -18.51 -12.63 11.64
C TYR A 260 -17.07 -12.56 12.15
N GLU A 261 -16.90 -12.75 13.43
CA GLU A 261 -15.61 -12.91 14.10
C GLU A 261 -15.66 -14.17 14.97
N ILE A 262 -14.52 -14.82 15.15
CA ILE A 262 -14.35 -15.98 16.02
C ILE A 262 -13.22 -15.66 16.99
N SER A 263 -13.54 -15.57 18.28
CA SER A 263 -12.51 -15.42 19.31
C SER A 263 -11.68 -16.69 19.46
N PRO A 264 -10.46 -16.62 20.02
CA PRO A 264 -9.68 -17.82 20.35
C PRO A 264 -10.46 -18.82 21.22
N LEU A 265 -11.22 -18.35 22.19
CA LEU A 265 -12.06 -19.20 23.05
C LEU A 265 -13.18 -19.90 22.25
N ASP A 266 -13.85 -19.16 21.36
CA ASP A 266 -14.90 -19.73 20.51
C ASP A 266 -14.32 -20.73 19.51
N GLY A 267 -13.15 -20.45 18.94
CA GLY A 267 -12.43 -21.38 18.08
C GLY A 267 -12.09 -22.69 18.80
N LEU A 268 -11.63 -22.60 20.04
CA LEU A 268 -11.38 -23.77 20.88
C LEU A 268 -12.67 -24.55 21.19
N LYS A 269 -13.73 -23.85 21.63
CA LYS A 269 -15.04 -24.49 21.88
C LYS A 269 -15.57 -25.23 20.65
N ASN A 270 -15.52 -24.60 19.50
CA ASN A 270 -15.95 -25.18 18.23
C ASN A 270 -15.11 -26.42 17.83
N ARG A 271 -13.87 -26.51 18.31
CA ARG A 271 -12.97 -27.64 18.01
C ARG A 271 -13.13 -28.81 18.98
N VAL A 272 -13.42 -28.55 20.25
CA VAL A 272 -13.45 -29.57 21.30
C VAL A 272 -14.86 -30.03 21.66
N GLY A 273 -15.91 -29.33 21.24
CA GLY A 273 -17.33 -29.67 21.50
C GLY A 273 -17.88 -28.93 22.72
#